data_0aefe84388f1c95ee9d39a90a4f48141
#
_entry.id   0aefe84388f1c95ee9d39a90a4f48141
#
_cell.length_a   1.000
_cell.length_b   1.000
_cell.length_c   1.000
_cell.angle_alpha   90.00
_cell.angle_beta   90.00
_cell.angle_gamma   90.00
#
_symmetry.space_group_name_H-M   'P 1'
#
loop_
_entity.id
_entity.type
_entity.pdbx_description
1 polymer ?
#
loop_
_entity_poly.entity_id
_entity_poly.type
_entity_poly.pdbx_seq_one_letter_code
_entity_poly.pdbx_strand_id
1 'polypeptide(L)'
;MELIDIKHDEKGQVIYTRDNYGLETWFEYDEKGNLIHERDSYGYEVMLEYDSDDNVVHTVSIHPNKRTFEFNKDENLIRIIESDGTERMIEPGDKSWRKTIYKSQQE
;
A
#
# COMPACT_ATOMS: atom_id res chain seq x y z
N MET A 1 -19.71 4.36 -3.57
CA MET A 1 -19.27 3.61 -2.36
C MET A 1 -19.63 4.41 -1.11
N GLU A 2 -20.23 3.77 -0.14
CA GLU A 2 -20.65 4.40 1.09
C GLU A 2 -20.08 3.64 2.29
N LEU A 3 -19.49 4.34 3.26
CA LEU A 3 -19.00 3.71 4.48
C LEU A 3 -20.16 3.50 5.44
N ILE A 4 -20.33 2.28 5.93
CA ILE A 4 -21.41 1.93 6.87
C ILE A 4 -20.90 1.60 8.26
N ASP A 5 -19.59 1.34 8.42
CA ASP A 5 -18.94 1.15 9.71
C ASP A 5 -17.61 1.88 9.73
N ILE A 6 -17.33 2.59 10.81
CA ILE A 6 -16.06 3.29 11.00
C ILE A 6 -15.68 3.15 12.47
N LYS A 7 -14.44 2.73 12.73
CA LYS A 7 -13.92 2.63 14.11
C LYS A 7 -12.70 3.52 14.23
N HIS A 8 -12.56 4.14 15.39
CA HIS A 8 -11.45 5.05 15.70
C HIS A 8 -10.69 4.55 16.93
N ASP A 9 -9.42 4.91 17.01
CA ASP A 9 -8.60 4.67 18.21
C ASP A 9 -8.85 5.79 19.24
N GLU A 10 -8.11 5.75 20.35
CA GLU A 10 -8.24 6.73 21.43
C GLU A 10 -7.89 8.15 20.99
N LYS A 11 -7.09 8.29 19.92
CA LYS A 11 -6.66 9.58 19.39
C LYS A 11 -7.61 10.11 18.31
N GLY A 12 -8.67 9.37 17.99
CA GLY A 12 -9.62 9.75 16.95
C GLY A 12 -9.19 9.36 15.53
N GLN A 13 -8.11 8.58 15.38
CA GLN A 13 -7.64 8.12 14.08
C GLN A 13 -8.46 6.92 13.62
N VAL A 14 -8.84 6.90 12.34
CA VAL A 14 -9.63 5.79 11.78
C VAL A 14 -8.75 4.54 11.70
N ILE A 15 -9.17 3.45 12.34
CA ILE A 15 -8.44 2.17 12.34
C ILE A 15 -9.17 1.08 11.56
N TYR A 16 -10.42 1.29 11.21
CA TYR A 16 -11.23 0.31 10.49
C TYR A 16 -12.39 0.98 9.77
N THR A 17 -12.66 0.54 8.52
CA THR A 17 -13.86 0.94 7.79
C THR A 17 -14.47 -0.28 7.11
N ARG A 18 -15.78 -0.24 6.90
CA ARG A 18 -16.49 -1.21 6.07
C ARG A 18 -17.47 -0.43 5.20
N ASP A 19 -17.47 -0.70 3.90
CA ASP A 19 -18.39 -0.02 2.98
C ASP A 19 -19.64 -0.87 2.73
N ASN A 20 -20.57 -0.32 1.93
CA ASN A 20 -21.84 -0.98 1.63
C ASN A 20 -21.71 -2.19 0.70
N TYR A 21 -20.52 -2.44 0.15
CA TYR A 21 -20.22 -3.64 -0.63
C TYR A 21 -19.51 -4.72 0.17
N GLY A 22 -19.29 -4.46 1.46
CA GLY A 22 -18.64 -5.40 2.37
C GLY A 22 -17.12 -5.32 2.38
N LEU A 23 -16.52 -4.36 1.67
CA LEU A 23 -15.07 -4.17 1.72
C LEU A 23 -14.67 -3.64 3.08
N GLU A 24 -13.77 -4.35 3.73
CA GLU A 24 -13.20 -3.95 5.02
C GLU A 24 -11.78 -3.45 4.82
N THR A 25 -11.42 -2.36 5.51
CA THR A 25 -10.08 -1.79 5.46
C THR A 25 -9.59 -1.52 6.87
N TRP A 26 -8.33 -1.87 7.14
CA TRP A 26 -7.66 -1.69 8.43
C TRP A 26 -6.49 -0.75 8.27
N PHE A 27 -6.28 0.13 9.26
CA PHE A 27 -5.26 1.16 9.24
C PHE A 27 -4.43 1.13 10.52
N GLU A 28 -3.11 1.33 10.39
CA GLU A 28 -2.20 1.44 11.53
C GLU A 28 -1.34 2.69 11.36
N TYR A 29 -1.04 3.36 12.48
CA TYR A 29 -0.33 4.63 12.51
C TYR A 29 0.87 4.55 13.44
N ASP A 30 1.89 5.40 13.18
CA ASP A 30 3.00 5.56 14.10
C ASP A 30 2.62 6.53 15.23
N GLU A 31 3.56 6.79 16.15
CA GLU A 31 3.31 7.65 17.31
C GLU A 31 2.99 9.09 16.90
N LYS A 32 3.45 9.52 15.74
CA LYS A 32 3.21 10.88 15.23
C LYS A 32 1.91 11.00 14.45
N GLY A 33 1.19 9.91 14.23
CA GLY A 33 -0.06 9.92 13.47
C GLY A 33 0.11 9.66 11.98
N ASN A 34 1.30 9.25 11.54
CA ASN A 34 1.53 8.90 10.14
C ASN A 34 1.05 7.49 9.85
N LEU A 35 0.33 7.31 8.76
CA LEU A 35 -0.14 5.98 8.34
C LEU A 35 1.06 5.12 7.93
N ILE A 36 1.25 3.98 8.61
CA ILE A 36 2.36 3.07 8.32
C ILE A 36 1.90 1.77 7.68
N HIS A 37 0.62 1.42 7.81
CA HIS A 37 0.11 0.16 7.29
C HIS A 37 -1.38 0.28 6.99
N GLU A 38 -1.76 -0.16 5.81
CA GLU A 38 -3.16 -0.25 5.40
C GLU A 38 -3.35 -1.58 4.68
N ARG A 39 -4.42 -2.30 5.01
CA ARG A 39 -4.76 -3.53 4.29
C ARG A 39 -6.26 -3.64 4.14
N ASP A 40 -6.72 -4.37 3.14
CA ASP A 40 -8.15 -4.56 2.94
C ASP A 40 -8.51 -6.03 2.77
N SER A 41 -9.81 -6.30 2.74
CA SER A 41 -10.34 -7.66 2.66
C SER A 41 -10.19 -8.31 1.29
N TYR A 42 -9.79 -7.54 0.25
CA TYR A 42 -9.46 -8.10 -1.06
C TYR A 42 -8.02 -8.62 -1.13
N GLY A 43 -7.19 -8.30 -0.15
CA GLY A 43 -5.80 -8.75 -0.12
C GLY A 43 -4.79 -7.70 -0.55
N TYR A 44 -5.19 -6.46 -0.74
CA TYR A 44 -4.25 -5.35 -0.93
C TYR A 44 -3.66 -4.96 0.40
N GLU A 45 -2.37 -4.64 0.40
CA GLU A 45 -1.66 -4.23 1.60
C GLU A 45 -0.58 -3.22 1.23
N VAL A 46 -0.50 -2.13 1.97
CA VAL A 46 0.49 -1.06 1.74
C VAL A 46 1.21 -0.79 3.06
N MET A 47 2.54 -0.71 3.00
CA MET A 47 3.38 -0.34 4.14
C MET A 47 4.19 0.88 3.75
N LEU A 48 4.28 1.86 4.66
CA LEU A 48 4.95 3.13 4.42
C LEU A 48 5.98 3.39 5.51
N GLU A 49 7.14 3.93 5.12
CA GLU A 49 8.18 4.36 6.04
C GLU A 49 8.43 5.85 5.82
N TYR A 50 8.73 6.56 6.91
CA TYR A 50 8.89 8.01 6.92
C TYR A 50 10.25 8.40 7.46
N ASP A 51 10.77 9.56 7.03
CA ASP A 51 11.96 10.15 7.62
C ASP A 51 11.59 11.00 8.85
N SER A 52 12.58 11.66 9.46
CA SER A 52 12.35 12.46 10.66
C SER A 52 11.49 13.70 10.43
N ASP A 53 11.30 14.10 9.17
CA ASP A 53 10.48 15.24 8.79
C ASP A 53 9.08 14.81 8.32
N ASP A 54 8.71 13.54 8.56
CA ASP A 54 7.42 12.96 8.20
C ASP A 54 7.16 12.88 6.69
N ASN A 55 8.24 12.77 5.90
CA ASN A 55 8.15 12.52 4.47
C ASN A 55 8.26 11.03 4.21
N VAL A 56 7.44 10.50 3.30
CA VAL A 56 7.51 9.08 2.89
C VAL A 56 8.83 8.85 2.16
N VAL A 57 9.62 7.86 2.62
CA VAL A 57 10.90 7.49 1.99
C VAL A 57 10.87 6.11 1.37
N HIS A 58 9.89 5.28 1.70
CA HIS A 58 9.78 3.92 1.17
C HIS A 58 8.34 3.45 1.23
N THR A 59 7.86 2.84 0.17
CA THR A 59 6.52 2.26 0.09
C THR A 59 6.59 0.85 -0.45
N VAL A 60 5.86 -0.07 0.18
CA VAL A 60 5.70 -1.44 -0.30
C VAL A 60 4.22 -1.69 -0.50
N SER A 61 3.85 -2.14 -1.70
CA SER A 61 2.46 -2.45 -2.05
C SER A 61 2.36 -3.93 -2.41
N ILE A 62 1.50 -4.68 -1.71
CA ILE A 62 1.25 -6.09 -1.97
C ILE A 62 -0.15 -6.21 -2.57
N HIS A 63 -0.25 -6.86 -3.72
CA HIS A 63 -1.51 -7.03 -4.45
C HIS A 63 -2.14 -8.39 -4.15
N PRO A 64 -3.45 -8.57 -4.42
CA PRO A 64 -4.14 -9.84 -4.12
C PRO A 64 -3.50 -11.07 -4.79
N ASN A 65 -2.84 -10.89 -5.95
CA ASN A 65 -2.12 -11.96 -6.63
C ASN A 65 -0.75 -12.27 -6.02
N LYS A 66 -0.45 -11.66 -4.86
CA LYS A 66 0.81 -11.82 -4.11
C LYS A 66 2.02 -11.16 -4.76
N ARG A 67 1.82 -10.35 -5.80
CA ARG A 67 2.90 -9.52 -6.35
C ARG A 67 3.16 -8.36 -5.41
N THR A 68 4.44 -8.08 -5.17
CA THR A 68 4.87 -7.00 -4.29
C THR A 68 5.64 -5.96 -5.09
N PHE A 69 5.32 -4.70 -4.89
CA PHE A 69 5.96 -3.56 -5.56
C PHE A 69 6.60 -2.68 -4.50
N GLU A 70 7.88 -2.35 -4.67
CA GLU A 70 8.59 -1.44 -3.77
C GLU A 70 8.92 -0.14 -4.49
N PHE A 71 8.71 0.98 -3.81
CA PHE A 71 8.93 2.32 -4.33
C PHE A 71 9.89 3.08 -3.41
N ASN A 72 10.73 3.96 -3.99
CA ASN A 72 11.60 4.83 -3.21
C ASN A 72 10.89 6.14 -2.83
N LYS A 73 11.62 7.06 -2.20
CA LYS A 73 11.08 8.33 -1.71
C LYS A 73 10.50 9.23 -2.82
N ASP A 74 10.93 9.04 -4.07
CA ASP A 74 10.46 9.82 -5.21
C ASP A 74 9.30 9.14 -5.94
N GLU A 75 8.72 8.10 -5.32
CA GLU A 75 7.63 7.29 -5.86
C GLU A 75 8.02 6.54 -7.14
N ASN A 76 9.32 6.28 -7.32
CA ASN A 76 9.81 5.45 -8.43
C ASN A 76 9.87 4.00 -7.98
N LEU A 77 9.37 3.11 -8.84
CA LEU A 77 9.43 1.67 -8.58
C LEU A 77 10.89 1.22 -8.61
N ILE A 78 11.32 0.48 -7.60
CA ILE A 78 12.69 -0.02 -7.50
C ILE A 78 12.79 -1.54 -7.52
N ARG A 79 11.71 -2.26 -7.17
CA ARG A 79 11.73 -3.73 -7.16
C ARG A 79 10.33 -4.30 -7.33
N ILE A 80 10.23 -5.42 -8.05
CA ILE A 80 9.02 -6.24 -8.13
C ILE A 80 9.37 -7.63 -7.61
N ILE A 81 8.54 -8.15 -6.70
CA ILE A 81 8.66 -9.53 -6.21
C ILE A 81 7.42 -10.27 -6.69
N GLU A 82 7.63 -11.30 -7.49
CA GLU A 82 6.54 -12.13 -8.02
C GLU A 82 6.03 -13.10 -6.96
N SER A 83 4.86 -13.69 -7.18
CA SER A 83 4.24 -14.63 -6.24
C SER A 83 5.06 -15.88 -5.97
N ASP A 84 5.95 -16.26 -6.89
CA ASP A 84 6.87 -17.41 -6.72
C ASP A 84 8.17 -17.05 -6.01
N GLY A 85 8.32 -15.78 -5.58
CA GLY A 85 9.52 -15.28 -4.90
C GLY A 85 10.58 -14.71 -5.84
N THR A 86 10.38 -14.79 -7.16
CA THR A 86 11.30 -14.21 -8.13
C THR A 86 11.32 -12.69 -7.98
N GLU A 87 12.51 -12.08 -7.97
CA GLU A 87 12.68 -10.65 -7.80
C GLU A 87 13.24 -10.03 -9.08
N ARG A 88 12.78 -8.83 -9.39
CA ARG A 88 13.30 -8.04 -10.50
C ARG A 88 13.58 -6.62 -10.01
N MET A 89 14.83 -6.19 -10.16
CA MET A 89 15.23 -4.81 -9.86
C MET A 89 14.92 -3.92 -11.06
N ILE A 90 14.49 -2.70 -10.79
CA ILE A 90 14.11 -1.75 -11.83
C ILE A 90 15.25 -0.72 -11.98
N GLU A 91 15.72 -0.56 -13.20
CA GLU A 91 16.79 0.42 -13.51
C GLU A 91 16.27 1.85 -13.35
N PRO A 92 17.09 2.77 -12.84
CA PRO A 92 16.70 4.18 -12.75
C PRO A 92 16.27 4.71 -14.12
N GLY A 93 15.11 5.38 -14.16
CA GLY A 93 14.58 5.94 -15.40
C GLY A 93 13.73 4.99 -16.23
N ASP A 94 13.74 3.70 -15.93
CA ASP A 94 12.89 2.73 -16.62
C ASP A 94 11.43 2.94 -16.23
N LYS A 95 10.57 3.19 -17.20
CA LYS A 95 9.14 3.40 -16.98
C LYS A 95 8.29 2.26 -17.54
N SER A 96 8.89 1.20 -18.03
CA SER A 96 8.15 0.06 -18.60
C SER A 96 7.26 -0.65 -17.59
N TRP A 97 7.61 -0.58 -16.29
CA TRP A 97 6.86 -1.18 -15.21
C TRP A 97 5.43 -0.64 -15.09
N ARG A 98 5.18 0.58 -15.57
CA ARG A 98 3.85 1.21 -15.50
C ARG A 98 2.78 0.37 -16.17
N LYS A 99 3.09 -0.22 -17.30
CA LYS A 99 2.16 -1.12 -17.99
C LYS A 99 1.85 -2.37 -17.17
N THR A 100 2.85 -2.89 -16.50
CA THR A 100 2.71 -4.08 -15.65
C THR A 100 1.77 -3.82 -14.48
N ILE A 101 1.95 -2.69 -13.77
CA ILE A 101 1.12 -2.33 -12.63
C ILE A 101 -0.32 -2.06 -13.05
N TYR A 102 -0.53 -1.26 -14.09
CA TYR A 102 -1.87 -0.91 -14.54
C TYR A 102 -2.63 -2.14 -15.04
N LYS A 103 -1.95 -3.04 -15.72
CA LYS A 103 -2.55 -4.30 -16.17
C LYS A 103 -2.99 -5.16 -14.99
N SER A 104 -2.18 -5.25 -13.94
CA SER A 104 -2.52 -6.01 -12.74
C SER A 104 -3.75 -5.44 -12.03
N GLN A 105 -3.91 -4.12 -12.03
CA GLN A 105 -5.03 -3.45 -11.38
C GLN A 105 -6.34 -3.58 -12.14
N GLN A 106 -6.27 -3.90 -13.43
CA GLN A 106 -7.45 -4.04 -14.30
C GLN A 106 -8.04 -5.44 -14.29
N GLU A 107 -7.37 -6.38 -13.68
CA GLU A 107 -7.85 -7.76 -13.58
C GLU A 107 -8.92 -7.90 -12.44
#